data_a9e9e8998f86d0ab2591eb6799e1ff7f
#
_entry.id   a9e9e8998f86d0ab2591eb6799e1ff7f
#
_cell.length_a   1.000
_cell.length_b   1.000
_cell.length_c   1.000
_cell.angle_alpha   90.00
_cell.angle_beta   90.00
_cell.angle_gamma   90.00
#
_symmetry.space_group_name_H-M   'P 1'
#
loop_
_entity.id
_entity.type
_entity.pdbx_description
1 polymer ?
#
loop_
_entity_poly.entity_id
_entity_poly.type
_entity_poly.pdbx_seq_one_letter_code
_entity_poly.pdbx_strand_id
1 'polypeptide(L)'
;MRNLSRKTAIILAFFSLASFLSLAASEEGGPPAAKPAYLYKTTFVRAAPGKLLDLIALYKDRMASADESGDGRPLWWRHTQGDQWDLMLLTPMESYAEYYAKNKIARRKKAAEASGLSQEEFARKLEACSSWREDIFVMGPPLETVKKAFEGTAYYHIEIFVSLPGKQEELFKEREMENVYAVETGRPYNMIFVRDQGAVWDLFTLGCYRDIKHWAVGDEITKEQRAAAARKAGFNSPDEIGPYMRTLIDMHRDTMGVAIK
;
A
#
# COMPACT_ATOMS: atom_id res chain seq x y z
N MET A 1 -77.02 17.36 -46.59
CA MET A 1 -76.08 17.56 -47.68
C MET A 1 -74.68 17.25 -47.23
N ARG A 2 -74.01 16.33 -47.89
CA ARG A 2 -72.58 15.93 -47.88
C ARG A 2 -72.00 15.39 -46.60
N ASN A 3 -71.98 14.08 -46.51
CA ASN A 3 -71.11 13.22 -45.70
C ASN A 3 -69.66 13.39 -46.05
N LEU A 4 -68.78 13.46 -45.06
CA LEU A 4 -67.35 13.23 -45.22
C LEU A 4 -66.93 12.06 -44.33
N SER A 5 -66.60 10.96 -44.99
CA SER A 5 -66.10 9.72 -44.39
C SER A 5 -64.69 9.94 -43.85
N ARG A 6 -64.45 9.58 -42.59
CA ARG A 6 -63.11 9.45 -42.01
C ARG A 6 -62.61 8.02 -42.19
N LYS A 7 -61.55 7.86 -43.00
CA LYS A 7 -60.80 6.62 -43.08
C LYS A 7 -59.74 6.62 -41.99
N THR A 8 -59.90 5.69 -41.08
CA THR A 8 -58.90 5.43 -39.99
C THR A 8 -57.81 4.52 -40.60
N ALA A 9 -56.61 5.02 -40.66
CA ALA A 9 -55.42 4.22 -41.01
C ALA A 9 -54.82 3.65 -39.73
N ILE A 10 -54.83 2.33 -39.61
CA ILE A 10 -54.16 1.59 -38.54
C ILE A 10 -52.68 1.40 -38.97
N ILE A 11 -51.76 2.05 -38.25
CA ILE A 11 -50.33 1.83 -38.42
C ILE A 11 -49.91 0.73 -37.43
N LEU A 12 -49.64 -0.46 -37.95
CA LEU A 12 -48.97 -1.52 -37.18
C LEU A 12 -47.45 -1.15 -37.02
N ALA A 13 -47.05 -0.80 -35.82
CA ALA A 13 -45.66 -0.68 -35.45
C ALA A 13 -45.11 -2.07 -35.11
N PHE A 14 -44.25 -2.62 -35.94
CA PHE A 14 -43.47 -3.81 -35.61
C PHE A 14 -42.33 -3.38 -34.67
N PHE A 15 -42.46 -3.74 -33.37
CA PHE A 15 -41.34 -3.70 -32.46
C PHE A 15 -40.49 -4.95 -32.68
N SER A 16 -39.35 -4.79 -33.36
CA SER A 16 -38.30 -5.80 -33.42
C SER A 16 -37.50 -5.72 -32.10
N LEU A 17 -37.73 -6.71 -31.24
CA LEU A 17 -36.95 -6.91 -30.02
C LEU A 17 -35.56 -7.45 -30.40
N ALA A 18 -34.61 -6.56 -30.61
CA ALA A 18 -33.21 -6.93 -30.75
C ALA A 18 -32.68 -7.25 -29.35
N SER A 19 -32.54 -8.54 -29.03
CA SER A 19 -31.86 -9.02 -27.83
C SER A 19 -30.39 -8.69 -27.95
N PHE A 20 -29.96 -7.60 -27.30
CA PHE A 20 -28.55 -7.37 -27.02
C PHE A 20 -28.09 -8.38 -25.96
N LEU A 21 -27.51 -9.48 -26.39
CA LEU A 21 -26.62 -10.26 -25.51
C LEU A 21 -25.41 -9.37 -25.22
N SER A 22 -25.44 -8.70 -24.09
CA SER A 22 -24.26 -8.08 -23.50
C SER A 22 -23.33 -9.22 -23.05
N LEU A 23 -22.33 -9.51 -23.86
CA LEU A 23 -21.19 -10.32 -23.46
C LEU A 23 -20.45 -9.47 -22.41
N ALA A 24 -20.73 -9.70 -21.12
CA ALA A 24 -19.92 -9.18 -20.06
C ALA A 24 -18.54 -9.88 -20.16
N ALA A 25 -17.62 -9.22 -20.84
CA ALA A 25 -16.20 -9.53 -20.69
C ALA A 25 -15.88 -9.31 -19.21
N SER A 26 -15.55 -10.38 -18.50
CA SER A 26 -14.95 -10.32 -17.18
C SER A 26 -13.65 -9.55 -17.33
N GLU A 27 -13.65 -8.28 -16.91
CA GLU A 27 -12.43 -7.53 -16.65
C GLU A 27 -11.78 -8.15 -15.40
N GLU A 28 -11.06 -9.25 -15.60
CA GLU A 28 -10.02 -9.70 -14.66
C GLU A 28 -8.76 -8.85 -14.88
N GLY A 29 -8.91 -7.55 -14.75
CA GLY A 29 -7.83 -6.64 -14.47
C GLY A 29 -7.79 -6.45 -12.96
N GLY A 30 -6.62 -6.59 -12.34
CA GLY A 30 -6.44 -6.23 -10.93
C GLY A 30 -7.04 -4.85 -10.64
N PRO A 31 -7.47 -4.57 -9.40
CA PRO A 31 -8.15 -3.33 -9.09
C PRO A 31 -7.28 -2.15 -9.58
N PRO A 32 -7.88 -1.17 -10.29
CA PRO A 32 -7.14 0.04 -10.64
C PRO A 32 -6.59 0.60 -9.33
N ALA A 33 -5.31 0.96 -9.33
CA ALA A 33 -4.68 1.54 -8.17
C ALA A 33 -5.49 2.79 -7.79
N ALA A 34 -6.32 2.66 -6.75
CA ALA A 34 -7.05 3.79 -6.22
C ALA A 34 -6.01 4.82 -5.78
N LYS A 35 -6.16 6.09 -6.17
CA LYS A 35 -5.26 7.15 -5.72
C LYS A 35 -5.10 7.04 -4.21
N PRO A 36 -3.87 7.14 -3.68
CA PRO A 36 -3.62 7.07 -2.25
C PRO A 36 -4.53 8.05 -1.51
N ALA A 37 -5.45 7.54 -0.70
CA ALA A 37 -6.51 8.36 -0.09
C ALA A 37 -6.59 8.19 1.42
N TYR A 38 -5.81 7.28 2.01
CA TYR A 38 -5.80 7.00 3.44
C TYR A 38 -4.47 7.42 4.04
N LEU A 39 -4.51 8.17 5.14
CA LEU A 39 -3.32 8.68 5.81
C LEU A 39 -2.77 7.61 6.77
N TYR A 40 -1.46 7.40 6.69
CA TYR A 40 -0.69 6.59 7.63
C TYR A 40 0.46 7.40 8.20
N LYS A 41 0.87 7.04 9.42
CA LYS A 41 2.18 7.41 9.94
C LYS A 41 3.10 6.20 9.80
N THR A 42 4.15 6.36 9.02
CA THR A 42 5.25 5.40 8.92
C THR A 42 6.33 5.78 9.94
N THR A 43 6.68 4.85 10.81
CA THR A 43 7.77 5.04 11.77
C THR A 43 8.89 4.07 11.47
N PHE A 44 10.06 4.60 11.19
CA PHE A 44 11.31 3.83 11.12
C PHE A 44 12.05 3.97 12.44
N VAL A 45 12.54 2.85 12.97
CA VAL A 45 13.29 2.86 14.24
C VAL A 45 14.52 1.97 14.11
N ARG A 46 15.66 2.47 14.57
CA ARG A 46 16.86 1.69 14.78
C ARG A 46 17.12 1.53 16.28
N ALA A 47 17.28 0.31 16.72
CA ALA A 47 17.59 0.00 18.11
C ALA A 47 18.96 0.55 18.52
N ALA A 48 19.10 0.90 19.77
CA ALA A 48 20.41 1.10 20.37
C ALA A 48 21.17 -0.25 20.41
N PRO A 49 22.50 -0.26 20.42
CA PRO A 49 23.29 -1.48 20.45
C PRO A 49 22.82 -2.43 21.58
N GLY A 50 22.51 -3.67 21.22
CA GLY A 50 22.01 -4.70 22.13
C GLY A 50 20.57 -4.55 22.59
N LYS A 51 19.80 -3.57 22.10
CA LYS A 51 18.45 -3.22 22.55
C LYS A 51 17.31 -3.64 21.62
N LEU A 52 17.58 -4.39 20.56
CA LEU A 52 16.54 -4.77 19.59
C LEU A 52 15.38 -5.55 20.23
N LEU A 53 15.68 -6.52 21.11
CA LEU A 53 14.63 -7.31 21.75
C LEU A 53 13.83 -6.48 22.77
N ASP A 54 14.50 -5.59 23.52
CA ASP A 54 13.84 -4.65 24.43
C ASP A 54 12.92 -3.69 23.67
N LEU A 55 13.36 -3.20 22.49
CA LEU A 55 12.58 -2.34 21.61
C LEU A 55 11.34 -3.07 21.06
N ILE A 56 11.49 -4.32 20.62
CA ILE A 56 10.37 -5.15 20.16
C ILE A 56 9.36 -5.36 21.29
N ALA A 57 9.82 -5.73 22.49
CA ALA A 57 8.96 -5.91 23.66
C ALA A 57 8.19 -4.63 23.99
N LEU A 58 8.87 -3.49 24.01
CA LEU A 58 8.27 -2.18 24.27
C LEU A 58 7.14 -1.85 23.27
N TYR A 59 7.34 -2.13 21.99
CA TYR A 59 6.29 -1.90 20.99
C TYR A 59 5.14 -2.90 21.11
N LYS A 60 5.39 -4.17 21.47
CA LYS A 60 4.33 -5.14 21.78
C LYS A 60 3.44 -4.66 22.92
N ASP A 61 4.04 -4.19 24.02
CA ASP A 61 3.30 -3.62 25.15
C ASP A 61 2.47 -2.40 24.72
N ARG A 62 3.06 -1.53 23.89
CA ARG A 62 2.35 -0.35 23.34
C ARG A 62 1.18 -0.71 22.45
N MET A 63 1.32 -1.75 21.63
CA MET A 63 0.25 -2.20 20.72
C MET A 63 -0.92 -2.85 21.46
N ALA A 64 -0.68 -3.47 22.63
CA ALA A 64 -1.75 -4.00 23.46
C ALA A 64 -2.72 -2.89 23.89
N SER A 65 -2.25 -1.67 24.15
CA SER A 65 -3.10 -0.53 24.50
C SER A 65 -3.82 0.10 23.27
N ALA A 66 -3.38 -0.17 22.06
CA ALA A 66 -4.00 0.40 20.88
C ALA A 66 -5.43 -0.15 20.66
N ASP A 67 -5.67 -1.42 20.95
CA ASP A 67 -7.00 -2.02 20.87
C ASP A 67 -7.99 -1.38 21.84
N GLU A 68 -7.55 -1.08 23.06
CA GLU A 68 -8.37 -0.44 24.08
C GLU A 68 -8.72 1.02 23.73
N SER A 69 -7.87 1.69 22.95
CA SER A 69 -8.14 3.04 22.45
C SER A 69 -9.15 3.09 21.29
N GLY A 70 -9.40 1.94 20.64
CA GLY A 70 -10.19 1.85 19.43
C GLY A 70 -9.47 2.41 18.20
N ASP A 71 -8.16 2.62 18.27
CA ASP A 71 -7.31 2.88 17.11
C ASP A 71 -6.88 1.54 16.49
N GLY A 72 -6.67 1.52 15.18
CA GLY A 72 -6.11 0.33 14.54
C GLY A 72 -4.68 0.05 15.04
N ARG A 73 -4.36 -1.22 15.28
CA ARG A 73 -2.97 -1.59 15.56
C ARG A 73 -2.08 -1.20 14.39
N PRO A 74 -0.87 -0.68 14.65
CA PRO A 74 0.14 -0.55 13.60
C PRO A 74 0.44 -1.92 12.98
N LEU A 75 0.54 -1.97 11.66
CA LEU A 75 1.17 -3.07 10.96
C LEU A 75 2.67 -2.87 11.08
N TRP A 76 3.43 -3.92 11.37
CA TRP A 76 4.85 -3.76 11.62
C TRP A 76 5.66 -5.00 11.29
N TRP A 77 6.92 -4.78 11.00
CA TRP A 77 7.87 -5.84 10.65
C TRP A 77 9.30 -5.42 11.02
N ARG A 78 10.14 -6.42 11.08
CA ARG A 78 11.57 -6.26 11.30
C ARG A 78 12.31 -6.44 9.99
N HIS A 79 13.27 -5.55 9.70
CA HIS A 79 14.14 -5.74 8.55
C HIS A 79 15.09 -6.93 8.75
N THR A 80 15.51 -7.56 7.66
CA THR A 80 16.51 -8.64 7.64
C THR A 80 17.74 -8.27 6.85
N GLN A 81 17.59 -7.46 5.83
CA GLN A 81 18.69 -6.93 5.03
C GLN A 81 18.21 -5.68 4.27
N GLY A 82 19.15 -4.81 3.91
CA GLY A 82 18.88 -3.58 3.17
C GLY A 82 19.21 -2.34 3.99
N ASP A 83 18.22 -1.52 4.29
CA ASP A 83 18.37 -0.20 4.90
C ASP A 83 18.87 -0.24 6.36
N GLN A 84 19.05 0.93 6.96
CA GLN A 84 19.70 1.10 8.27
C GLN A 84 18.77 0.98 9.49
N TRP A 85 17.45 0.88 9.30
CA TRP A 85 16.48 0.74 10.38
C TRP A 85 16.25 -0.73 10.76
N ASP A 86 15.80 -0.99 11.97
CA ASP A 86 15.47 -2.35 12.45
C ASP A 86 13.98 -2.66 12.36
N LEU A 87 13.14 -1.68 12.65
CA LEU A 87 11.69 -1.82 12.64
C LEU A 87 11.06 -0.77 11.74
N MET A 88 10.04 -1.18 11.01
CA MET A 88 9.12 -0.28 10.33
C MET A 88 7.71 -0.54 10.82
N LEU A 89 7.01 0.53 11.18
CA LEU A 89 5.63 0.49 11.65
C LEU A 89 4.78 1.36 10.72
N LEU A 90 3.62 0.86 10.33
CA LEU A 90 2.62 1.57 9.55
C LEU A 90 1.37 1.76 10.40
N THR A 91 1.21 2.92 10.99
CA THR A 91 0.11 3.27 11.89
C THR A 91 -1.05 3.87 11.10
N PRO A 92 -2.25 3.26 11.10
CA PRO A 92 -3.42 3.85 10.46
C PRO A 92 -3.82 5.16 11.14
N MET A 93 -4.13 6.19 10.34
CA MET A 93 -4.56 7.49 10.85
C MET A 93 -5.90 7.95 10.30
N GLU A 94 -6.32 7.41 9.13
CA GLU A 94 -7.47 7.84 8.36
C GLU A 94 -7.27 9.24 7.75
N SER A 95 -7.19 10.26 8.57
CA SER A 95 -6.82 11.64 8.24
C SER A 95 -6.19 12.33 9.46
N TYR A 96 -5.55 13.48 9.26
CA TYR A 96 -5.05 14.30 10.36
C TYR A 96 -6.18 14.71 11.31
N ALA A 97 -7.32 15.16 10.77
CA ALA A 97 -8.45 15.62 11.58
C ALA A 97 -8.99 14.51 12.48
N GLU A 98 -9.15 13.31 11.92
CA GLU A 98 -9.63 12.15 12.66
C GLU A 98 -8.62 11.67 13.71
N TYR A 99 -7.36 11.53 13.33
CA TYR A 99 -6.33 11.04 14.25
C TYR A 99 -6.09 11.98 15.43
N TYR A 100 -6.10 13.30 15.21
CA TYR A 100 -5.86 14.31 16.24
C TYR A 100 -7.15 14.86 16.85
N ALA A 101 -8.31 14.25 16.61
CA ALA A 101 -9.55 14.63 17.28
C ALA A 101 -9.41 14.51 18.81
N LYS A 102 -9.89 15.50 19.55
CA LYS A 102 -9.73 15.59 21.03
C LYS A 102 -10.19 14.33 21.76
N ASN A 103 -11.31 13.76 21.33
CA ASN A 103 -11.85 12.52 21.90
C ASN A 103 -10.94 11.31 21.63
N LYS A 104 -10.31 11.21 20.45
CA LYS A 104 -9.36 10.14 20.13
C LYS A 104 -8.06 10.28 20.94
N ILE A 105 -7.54 11.50 21.07
CA ILE A 105 -6.39 11.79 21.93
C ILE A 105 -6.68 11.38 23.38
N ALA A 106 -7.84 11.76 23.93
CA ALA A 106 -8.23 11.41 25.30
C ALA A 106 -8.36 9.89 25.49
N ARG A 107 -8.93 9.17 24.52
CA ARG A 107 -9.03 7.69 24.57
C ARG A 107 -7.65 7.03 24.55
N ARG A 108 -6.75 7.45 23.66
CA ARG A 108 -5.36 6.93 23.61
C ARG A 108 -4.63 7.15 24.94
N LYS A 109 -4.78 8.34 25.54
CA LYS A 109 -4.18 8.64 26.85
C LYS A 109 -4.72 7.71 27.93
N LYS A 110 -6.05 7.57 28.00
CA LYS A 110 -6.71 6.68 29.00
C LYS A 110 -6.29 5.21 28.79
N ALA A 111 -6.26 4.71 27.57
CA ALA A 111 -5.82 3.34 27.26
C ALA A 111 -4.36 3.10 27.65
N ALA A 112 -3.48 4.07 27.38
CA ALA A 112 -2.08 4.01 27.77
C ALA A 112 -1.90 3.98 29.30
N GLU A 113 -2.65 4.78 30.04
CA GLU A 113 -2.65 4.78 31.51
C GLU A 113 -3.18 3.43 32.07
N ALA A 114 -4.26 2.90 31.50
CA ALA A 114 -4.85 1.62 31.92
C ALA A 114 -3.92 0.43 31.66
N SER A 115 -3.13 0.47 30.59
CA SER A 115 -2.14 -0.57 30.28
C SER A 115 -0.88 -0.53 31.15
N GLY A 116 -0.74 0.45 32.05
CA GLY A 116 0.45 0.64 32.90
C GLY A 116 1.67 1.20 32.13
N LEU A 117 1.49 1.67 30.88
CA LEU A 117 2.54 2.27 30.07
C LEU A 117 2.08 3.64 29.54
N SER A 118 2.24 4.67 30.35
CA SER A 118 1.88 6.04 29.97
C SER A 118 2.64 6.51 28.72
N GLN A 119 2.19 7.59 28.12
CA GLN A 119 2.87 8.14 26.93
C GLN A 119 4.28 8.63 27.25
N GLU A 120 4.45 9.27 28.41
CA GLU A 120 5.73 9.78 28.89
C GLU A 120 6.70 8.62 29.19
N GLU A 121 6.21 7.58 29.84
CA GLU A 121 7.03 6.40 30.14
C GLU A 121 7.42 5.65 28.87
N PHE A 122 6.49 5.47 27.92
CA PHE A 122 6.80 4.89 26.61
C PHE A 122 7.86 5.71 25.88
N ALA A 123 7.72 7.04 25.82
CA ALA A 123 8.69 7.91 25.17
C ALA A 123 10.09 7.78 25.80
N ARG A 124 10.18 7.79 27.12
CA ARG A 124 11.45 7.63 27.86
C ARG A 124 12.09 6.25 27.60
N LYS A 125 11.31 5.17 27.63
CA LYS A 125 11.81 3.81 27.34
C LYS A 125 12.23 3.68 25.86
N LEU A 126 11.48 4.29 24.95
CA LEU A 126 11.80 4.29 23.52
C LEU A 126 13.13 5.01 23.26
N GLU A 127 13.35 6.17 23.88
CA GLU A 127 14.61 6.90 23.78
C GLU A 127 15.80 6.06 24.31
N ALA A 128 15.61 5.32 25.39
CA ALA A 128 16.64 4.44 25.95
C ALA A 128 16.92 3.20 25.08
N CYS A 129 15.95 2.76 24.26
CA CYS A 129 16.06 1.55 23.43
C CYS A 129 16.38 1.84 21.97
N SER A 130 16.31 3.08 21.50
CA SER A 130 16.55 3.45 20.11
C SER A 130 17.74 4.36 19.95
N SER A 131 18.49 4.18 18.86
CA SER A 131 19.59 5.07 18.46
C SER A 131 19.18 6.08 17.39
N TRP A 132 18.07 5.82 16.69
CA TRP A 132 17.51 6.68 15.67
C TRP A 132 16.04 6.35 15.45
N ARG A 133 15.24 7.38 15.14
CA ARG A 133 13.84 7.25 14.77
C ARG A 133 13.42 8.35 13.81
N GLU A 134 12.56 8.00 12.89
CA GLU A 134 11.92 8.93 11.97
C GLU A 134 10.43 8.61 11.85
N ASP A 135 9.58 9.63 12.04
CA ASP A 135 8.14 9.56 11.84
C ASP A 135 7.77 10.34 10.57
N ILE A 136 7.10 9.68 9.64
CA ILE A 136 6.79 10.21 8.31
C ILE A 136 5.30 9.99 8.04
N PHE A 137 4.64 10.98 7.45
CA PHE A 137 3.26 10.84 7.04
C PHE A 137 3.19 10.50 5.55
N VAL A 138 2.38 9.50 5.23
CA VAL A 138 2.22 8.98 3.87
C VAL A 138 0.75 8.77 3.54
N MET A 139 0.39 9.04 2.30
CA MET A 139 -0.88 8.66 1.72
C MET A 139 -0.73 7.29 1.07
N GLY A 140 -1.62 6.38 1.36
CA GLY A 140 -1.56 5.00 0.86
C GLY A 140 -2.94 4.45 0.48
N PRO A 141 -3.01 3.15 0.12
CA PRO A 141 -4.27 2.48 -0.17
C PRO A 141 -5.22 2.49 1.04
N PRO A 142 -6.53 2.24 0.84
CA PRO A 142 -7.49 2.07 1.93
C PRO A 142 -7.02 1.03 2.94
N LEU A 143 -7.28 1.26 4.23
CA LEU A 143 -6.80 0.39 5.33
C LEU A 143 -7.17 -1.08 5.13
N GLU A 144 -8.39 -1.37 4.66
CA GLU A 144 -8.84 -2.75 4.44
C GLU A 144 -8.05 -3.45 3.32
N THR A 145 -7.63 -2.71 2.29
CA THR A 145 -6.73 -3.23 1.25
C THR A 145 -5.38 -3.61 1.84
N VAL A 146 -4.82 -2.74 2.69
CA VAL A 146 -3.54 -2.99 3.35
C VAL A 146 -3.64 -4.17 4.31
N LYS A 147 -4.67 -4.24 5.15
CA LYS A 147 -4.91 -5.39 6.05
C LYS A 147 -5.01 -6.70 5.28
N LYS A 148 -5.80 -6.72 4.20
CA LYS A 148 -5.95 -7.91 3.35
C LYS A 148 -4.62 -8.37 2.76
N ALA A 149 -3.76 -7.45 2.34
CA ALA A 149 -2.44 -7.79 1.82
C ALA A 149 -1.51 -8.41 2.88
N PHE A 150 -1.71 -8.08 4.16
CA PHE A 150 -0.96 -8.68 5.27
C PHE A 150 -1.48 -10.04 5.72
N GLU A 151 -2.71 -10.43 5.36
CA GLU A 151 -3.27 -11.73 5.73
C GLU A 151 -2.47 -12.89 5.16
N GLY A 152 -2.00 -13.79 6.03
CA GLY A 152 -1.24 -14.96 5.62
C GLY A 152 0.15 -14.68 5.06
N THR A 153 0.66 -13.44 5.20
CA THR A 153 2.00 -13.05 4.77
C THR A 153 2.94 -12.86 5.95
N ALA A 154 4.23 -13.12 5.74
CA ALA A 154 5.25 -13.04 6.78
C ALA A 154 6.61 -12.52 6.25
N TYR A 155 6.67 -12.20 4.97
CA TYR A 155 7.86 -11.68 4.30
C TYR A 155 7.49 -10.44 3.48
N TYR A 156 8.28 -9.39 3.60
CA TYR A 156 7.96 -8.08 3.04
C TYR A 156 9.13 -7.55 2.22
N HIS A 157 8.83 -6.93 1.09
CA HIS A 157 9.78 -6.20 0.27
C HIS A 157 9.39 -4.73 0.25
N ILE A 158 10.29 -3.88 0.68
CA ILE A 158 10.10 -2.44 0.76
C ILE A 158 11.12 -1.77 -0.16
N GLU A 159 10.65 -0.98 -1.10
CA GLU A 159 11.50 -0.15 -1.95
C GLU A 159 11.19 1.31 -1.67
N ILE A 160 12.17 2.06 -1.22
CA ILE A 160 12.06 3.50 -0.95
C ILE A 160 12.70 4.26 -2.11
N PHE A 161 12.00 5.24 -2.67
CA PHE A 161 12.41 5.97 -3.86
C PHE A 161 12.58 7.46 -3.59
N VAL A 162 13.69 8.00 -4.11
CA VAL A 162 13.91 9.43 -4.28
C VAL A 162 13.79 9.72 -5.77
N SER A 163 12.78 10.50 -6.17
CA SER A 163 12.59 10.88 -7.57
C SER A 163 13.56 12.00 -7.96
N LEU A 164 13.88 12.07 -9.24
CA LEU A 164 14.49 13.27 -9.81
C LEU A 164 13.51 14.45 -9.70
N PRO A 165 13.99 15.69 -9.61
CA PRO A 165 13.14 16.87 -9.53
C PRO A 165 12.08 16.91 -10.64
N GLY A 166 10.80 17.04 -10.25
CA GLY A 166 9.66 17.07 -11.17
C GLY A 166 9.22 15.72 -11.74
N LYS A 167 9.80 14.60 -11.27
CA LYS A 167 9.49 13.25 -11.76
C LYS A 167 8.58 12.43 -10.83
N GLN A 168 8.03 13.03 -9.77
CA GLN A 168 7.22 12.33 -8.77
C GLN A 168 5.99 11.64 -9.37
N GLU A 169 5.24 12.34 -10.22
CA GLU A 169 4.03 11.79 -10.86
C GLU A 169 4.37 10.71 -11.88
N GLU A 170 5.44 10.89 -12.67
CA GLU A 170 5.89 9.88 -13.62
C GLU A 170 6.39 8.62 -12.91
N LEU A 171 7.11 8.78 -11.79
CA LEU A 171 7.54 7.67 -10.96
C LEU A 171 6.34 6.90 -10.38
N PHE A 172 5.35 7.61 -9.83
CA PHE A 172 4.14 6.97 -9.34
C PHE A 172 3.46 6.13 -10.44
N LYS A 173 3.27 6.72 -11.62
CA LYS A 173 2.69 6.01 -12.77
C LYS A 173 3.53 4.80 -13.20
N GLU A 174 4.84 4.92 -13.18
CA GLU A 174 5.75 3.82 -13.51
C GLU A 174 5.60 2.67 -12.52
N ARG A 175 5.47 2.95 -11.20
CA ARG A 175 5.18 1.92 -10.19
C ARG A 175 3.81 1.27 -10.39
N GLU A 176 2.79 2.00 -10.87
CA GLU A 176 1.51 1.42 -11.27
C GLU A 176 1.67 0.49 -12.48
N MET A 177 2.44 0.90 -13.48
CA MET A 177 2.74 0.06 -14.65
C MET A 177 3.47 -1.23 -14.23
N GLU A 178 4.46 -1.13 -13.34
CA GLU A 178 5.15 -2.31 -12.84
C GLU A 178 4.23 -3.23 -12.03
N ASN A 179 3.25 -2.70 -11.32
CA ASN A 179 2.22 -3.49 -10.66
C ASN A 179 1.38 -4.31 -11.65
N VAL A 180 1.02 -3.73 -12.79
CA VAL A 180 0.35 -4.48 -13.88
C VAL A 180 1.25 -5.62 -14.36
N TYR A 181 2.53 -5.33 -14.59
CA TYR A 181 3.50 -6.36 -14.98
C TYR A 181 3.64 -7.47 -13.94
N ALA A 182 3.72 -7.11 -12.65
CA ALA A 182 3.82 -8.05 -11.55
C ALA A 182 2.60 -9.01 -11.53
N VAL A 183 1.39 -8.48 -11.59
CA VAL A 183 0.15 -9.28 -11.59
C VAL A 183 0.08 -10.19 -12.82
N GLU A 184 0.39 -9.68 -14.01
CA GLU A 184 0.40 -10.47 -15.25
C GLU A 184 1.48 -11.57 -15.25
N THR A 185 2.49 -11.43 -14.43
CA THR A 185 3.54 -12.44 -14.22
C THR A 185 3.33 -13.28 -12.96
N GLY A 186 2.12 -13.26 -12.37
CA GLY A 186 1.75 -14.10 -11.24
C GLY A 186 2.31 -13.65 -9.88
N ARG A 187 2.83 -12.45 -9.79
CA ARG A 187 3.34 -11.85 -8.55
C ARG A 187 2.27 -10.99 -7.88
N PRO A 188 2.28 -10.87 -6.54
CA PRO A 188 1.47 -9.86 -5.86
C PRO A 188 1.83 -8.46 -6.34
N TYR A 189 0.85 -7.55 -6.40
CA TYR A 189 1.13 -6.14 -6.60
C TYR A 189 1.77 -5.53 -5.36
N ASN A 190 2.58 -4.49 -5.56
CA ASN A 190 3.17 -3.71 -4.49
C ASN A 190 2.25 -2.52 -4.14
N MET A 191 1.89 -2.39 -2.88
CA MET A 191 1.17 -1.21 -2.39
C MET A 191 2.07 0.01 -2.47
N ILE A 192 1.56 1.13 -3.02
CA ILE A 192 2.31 2.37 -3.18
C ILE A 192 1.89 3.36 -2.10
N PHE A 193 2.86 3.87 -1.35
CA PHE A 193 2.67 4.89 -0.33
C PHE A 193 3.46 6.14 -0.73
N VAL A 194 2.76 7.25 -0.86
CA VAL A 194 3.34 8.53 -1.28
C VAL A 194 3.57 9.42 -0.07
N ARG A 195 4.75 10.00 0.06
CA ARG A 195 5.06 10.94 1.12
C ARG A 195 4.09 12.13 1.10
N ASP A 196 3.53 12.41 2.26
CA ASP A 196 2.78 13.64 2.51
C ASP A 196 3.67 14.64 3.25
N GLN A 197 4.28 14.24 4.38
CA GLN A 197 5.19 15.09 5.17
C GLN A 197 6.32 14.26 5.80
N GLY A 198 7.43 14.91 6.06
CA GLY A 198 8.65 14.30 6.60
C GLY A 198 9.58 13.83 5.47
N ALA A 199 10.52 13.00 5.68
CA ALA A 199 11.42 12.28 4.78
C ALA A 199 12.05 13.08 3.60
N VAL A 200 13.18 12.59 3.16
CA VAL A 200 13.88 13.09 1.95
C VAL A 200 13.55 12.26 0.70
N TRP A 201 12.72 11.23 0.84
CA TRP A 201 12.26 10.37 -0.24
C TRP A 201 10.80 10.72 -0.62
N ASP A 202 10.31 10.26 -1.77
CA ASP A 202 9.02 10.68 -2.32
C ASP A 202 7.93 9.62 -2.17
N LEU A 203 8.28 8.36 -2.31
CA LEU A 203 7.35 7.24 -2.13
C LEU A 203 8.08 5.98 -1.70
N PHE A 204 7.33 5.02 -1.16
CA PHE A 204 7.80 3.64 -1.06
C PHE A 204 6.76 2.66 -1.58
N THR A 205 7.22 1.50 -2.03
CA THR A 205 6.37 0.36 -2.35
C THR A 205 6.49 -0.70 -1.27
N LEU A 206 5.43 -1.46 -1.06
CA LEU A 206 5.37 -2.55 -0.09
C LEU A 206 4.74 -3.78 -0.72
N GLY A 207 5.55 -4.77 -0.99
CA GLY A 207 5.16 -6.11 -1.40
C GLY A 207 5.01 -7.04 -0.20
N CYS A 208 3.92 -7.81 -0.17
CA CYS A 208 3.59 -8.74 0.91
C CYS A 208 3.62 -10.18 0.38
N TYR A 209 4.42 -11.02 1.00
CA TYR A 209 4.67 -12.40 0.56
C TYR A 209 4.50 -13.38 1.72
N ARG A 210 4.15 -14.62 1.44
CA ARG A 210 4.06 -15.67 2.46
C ARG A 210 5.43 -15.96 3.08
N ASP A 211 6.44 -16.05 2.23
CA ASP A 211 7.83 -16.34 2.58
C ASP A 211 8.78 -15.92 1.46
N ILE A 212 10.08 -16.12 1.64
CA ILE A 212 11.11 -15.81 0.64
C ILE A 212 10.95 -16.61 -0.65
N LYS A 213 10.41 -17.84 -0.59
CA LYS A 213 10.18 -18.64 -1.80
C LYS A 213 9.08 -18.02 -2.66
N HIS A 214 8.00 -17.55 -2.02
CA HIS A 214 6.93 -16.84 -2.71
C HIS A 214 7.41 -15.52 -3.34
N TRP A 215 8.34 -14.81 -2.69
CA TRP A 215 8.96 -13.62 -3.28
C TRP A 215 9.83 -13.96 -4.49
N ALA A 216 10.60 -15.06 -4.42
CA ALA A 216 11.54 -15.48 -5.46
C ALA A 216 10.86 -16.16 -6.67
N VAL A 217 9.58 -16.52 -6.58
CA VAL A 217 8.85 -17.17 -7.69
C VAL A 217 8.75 -16.22 -8.88
N GLY A 218 9.21 -16.67 -10.02
CA GLY A 218 9.19 -15.92 -11.27
C GLY A 218 9.84 -16.67 -12.43
N ASP A 219 10.36 -17.88 -12.19
CA ASP A 219 11.20 -18.61 -13.16
C ASP A 219 10.39 -19.49 -14.14
N GLU A 220 9.11 -19.75 -13.87
CA GLU A 220 8.25 -20.61 -14.72
C GLU A 220 7.58 -19.85 -15.88
N ILE A 221 7.81 -18.54 -16.02
CA ILE A 221 7.16 -17.70 -17.02
C ILE A 221 8.02 -17.59 -18.26
N THR A 222 7.47 -17.94 -19.44
CA THR A 222 8.20 -17.89 -20.70
C THR A 222 8.59 -16.45 -21.09
N LYS A 223 9.56 -16.29 -21.98
CA LYS A 223 9.96 -14.99 -22.51
C LYS A 223 8.79 -14.28 -23.22
N GLU A 224 7.98 -15.04 -23.94
CA GLU A 224 6.80 -14.54 -24.67
C GLU A 224 5.74 -14.02 -23.71
N GLN A 225 5.49 -14.71 -22.60
CA GLN A 225 4.57 -14.29 -21.54
C GLN A 225 5.08 -13.02 -20.87
N ARG A 226 6.37 -12.94 -20.52
CA ARG A 226 6.99 -11.71 -19.97
C ARG A 226 6.86 -10.54 -20.93
N ALA A 227 7.11 -10.75 -22.23
CA ALA A 227 6.97 -9.71 -23.23
C ALA A 227 5.52 -9.25 -23.42
N ALA A 228 4.55 -10.16 -23.32
CA ALA A 228 3.13 -9.82 -23.37
C ALA A 228 2.71 -9.01 -22.12
N ALA A 229 3.15 -9.44 -20.93
CA ALA A 229 2.90 -8.74 -19.67
C ALA A 229 3.48 -7.31 -19.68
N ALA A 230 4.72 -7.14 -20.16
CA ALA A 230 5.36 -5.83 -20.27
C ALA A 230 4.56 -4.89 -21.19
N ARG A 231 4.13 -5.36 -22.36
CA ARG A 231 3.30 -4.55 -23.28
C ARG A 231 1.95 -4.18 -22.65
N LYS A 232 1.31 -5.10 -21.95
CA LYS A 232 0.05 -4.84 -21.24
C LYS A 232 0.24 -3.79 -20.13
N ALA A 233 1.39 -3.80 -19.49
CA ALA A 233 1.78 -2.80 -18.49
C ALA A 233 2.15 -1.43 -19.08
N GLY A 234 2.33 -1.33 -20.39
CA GLY A 234 2.69 -0.09 -21.09
C GLY A 234 4.19 0.07 -21.37
N PHE A 235 4.99 -0.98 -21.15
CA PHE A 235 6.41 -1.03 -21.56
C PHE A 235 6.54 -1.70 -22.93
N ASN A 236 7.57 -1.35 -23.71
CA ASN A 236 7.82 -2.02 -25.00
C ASN A 236 8.38 -3.45 -24.78
N SER A 237 9.19 -3.62 -23.74
CA SER A 237 9.77 -4.92 -23.37
C SER A 237 10.04 -5.02 -21.87
N PRO A 238 10.23 -6.24 -21.32
CA PRO A 238 10.65 -6.41 -19.93
C PRO A 238 12.01 -5.75 -19.63
N ASP A 239 12.89 -5.70 -20.60
CA ASP A 239 14.24 -5.15 -20.45
C ASP A 239 14.26 -3.62 -20.32
N GLU A 240 13.15 -2.95 -20.64
CA GLU A 240 13.00 -1.50 -20.49
C GLU A 240 12.54 -1.06 -19.09
N ILE A 241 11.95 -1.94 -18.29
CA ILE A 241 11.34 -1.59 -17.00
C ILE A 241 12.37 -0.90 -16.09
N GLY A 242 13.47 -1.59 -15.78
CA GLY A 242 14.51 -1.03 -14.93
C GLY A 242 15.21 0.21 -15.53
N PRO A 243 15.64 0.22 -16.80
CA PRO A 243 16.16 1.42 -17.44
C PRO A 243 15.20 2.61 -17.41
N TYR A 244 13.90 2.41 -17.67
CA TYR A 244 12.92 3.50 -17.60
C TYR A 244 12.80 4.05 -16.18
N MET A 245 12.63 3.19 -15.17
CA MET A 245 12.64 3.62 -13.77
C MET A 245 13.86 4.47 -13.43
N ARG A 246 15.08 4.07 -13.91
CA ARG A 246 16.34 4.79 -13.67
C ARG A 246 16.36 6.22 -14.26
N THR A 247 15.52 6.52 -15.24
CA THR A 247 15.37 7.89 -15.76
C THR A 247 14.50 8.78 -14.87
N LEU A 248 13.82 8.22 -13.87
CA LEU A 248 12.87 8.91 -13.03
C LEU A 248 13.37 9.13 -11.59
N ILE A 249 14.38 8.38 -11.18
CA ILE A 249 14.88 8.37 -9.80
C ILE A 249 16.31 8.86 -9.68
N ASP A 250 16.60 9.52 -8.57
CA ASP A 250 17.96 9.79 -8.11
C ASP A 250 18.52 8.55 -7.40
N MET A 251 17.69 7.93 -6.54
CA MET A 251 18.08 6.79 -5.74
C MET A 251 16.87 5.92 -5.39
N HIS A 252 17.10 4.62 -5.20
CA HIS A 252 16.17 3.76 -4.45
C HIS A 252 16.94 2.84 -3.51
N ARG A 253 16.25 2.33 -2.50
CA ARG A 253 16.75 1.36 -1.52
C ARG A 253 15.78 0.21 -1.40
N ASP A 254 16.30 -1.01 -1.53
CA ASP A 254 15.57 -2.24 -1.32
C ASP A 254 15.81 -2.77 0.08
N THR A 255 14.75 -3.14 0.76
CA THR A 255 14.81 -3.71 2.10
C THR A 255 13.89 -4.91 2.21
N MET A 256 14.43 -5.99 2.76
CA MET A 256 13.64 -7.18 3.08
C MET A 256 13.29 -7.17 4.57
N GLY A 257 12.03 -7.50 4.84
CA GLY A 257 11.48 -7.58 6.19
C GLY A 257 10.78 -8.88 6.47
N VAL A 258 10.64 -9.19 7.75
CA VAL A 258 9.88 -10.37 8.24
C VAL A 258 8.90 -9.96 9.33
N ALA A 259 7.78 -10.69 9.40
CA ALA A 259 6.80 -10.50 10.46
C ALA A 259 7.43 -10.69 11.84
N ILE A 260 7.03 -9.88 12.79
CA ILE A 260 7.41 -10.01 14.20
C ILE A 260 6.38 -10.89 14.88
N LYS A 261 6.83 -12.01 15.41
CA LYS A 261 6.01 -12.99 16.15
C LYS A 261 5.82 -12.60 17.59
#